data_ab55c2467f8a94d77398e14f09409d3d
#
_entry.id   ab55c2467f8a94d77398e14f09409d3d
#
_cell.length_a   1.000
_cell.length_b   1.000
_cell.length_c   1.000
_cell.angle_alpha   90.00
_cell.angle_beta   90.00
_cell.angle_gamma   90.00
#
_symmetry.space_group_name_H-M   'P 1'
#
loop_
_entity.id
_entity.type
_entity.pdbx_description
1 polymer ?
#
loop_
_entity_poly.entity_id
_entity_poly.type
_entity_poly.pdbx_seq_one_letter_code
_entity_poly.pdbx_strand_id
1 'polypeptide(L)'
;DAKVGGEPTGGIQIRKSKDLIEWQWVGHAFEQIPEEAFAWTGAKGLWAPDVTKYGDTYYLYYAASQFGKNQSFIGVATSDHIEGPWIDQGEVFKTEHVKDTPNAIDPNITFDEEGTPWMVYGSFFGGIYLSEIDPTTGKLAEQGEGKLIARRPHSVEAAVEGPYIVFHPILKKYYLFVSYDSLFRDYNIRVARADRIEGPYLDFNGNVMTNLEINPNETGMKVLGGYKFGQSEGWIGPGHNSVLKDG
;
A
#
# COMPACT_ATOMS: atom_id res chain seq x y z
N ASP A 1 -5.04 -2.04 10.67
CA ASP A 1 -5.96 -1.12 11.41
C ASP A 1 -6.84 -1.87 12.43
N ALA A 2 -6.32 -2.94 13.02
CA ALA A 2 -7.07 -3.70 14.00
C ALA A 2 -7.23 -2.88 15.30
N LYS A 3 -8.44 -2.84 15.82
CA LYS A 3 -8.70 -2.34 17.17
C LYS A 3 -8.49 -3.47 18.17
N VAL A 4 -7.78 -3.20 19.25
CA VAL A 4 -7.68 -4.09 20.40
C VAL A 4 -8.42 -3.41 21.57
N GLY A 5 -9.41 -4.10 22.13
CA GLY A 5 -10.21 -3.54 23.23
C GLY A 5 -11.08 -2.34 22.84
N GLY A 6 -11.36 -2.12 21.56
CA GLY A 6 -12.23 -1.05 21.06
C GLY A 6 -11.57 0.31 20.86
N GLU A 7 -10.37 0.54 21.35
CA GLU A 7 -9.62 1.78 21.18
C GLU A 7 -8.67 1.70 19.98
N PRO A 8 -8.46 2.80 19.22
CA PRO A 8 -7.42 2.85 18.22
C PRO A 8 -6.06 2.73 18.92
N THR A 9 -5.30 1.72 18.56
CA THR A 9 -3.90 1.65 19.01
C THR A 9 -3.12 2.62 18.13
N GLY A 10 -2.58 3.69 18.65
CA GLY A 10 -1.84 4.70 17.88
C GLY A 10 -0.69 4.16 17.03
N GLY A 11 -0.21 2.92 17.31
CA GLY A 11 0.88 2.25 16.61
C GLY A 11 0.43 1.07 15.74
N ILE A 12 1.38 0.52 14.98
CA ILE A 12 1.20 -0.65 14.13
C ILE A 12 1.33 -1.91 14.99
N GLN A 13 0.34 -2.80 14.90
CA GLN A 13 0.35 -4.08 15.61
C GLN A 13 1.29 -5.08 14.94
N ILE A 14 2.08 -5.79 15.75
CA ILE A 14 2.94 -6.88 15.31
C ILE A 14 2.36 -8.20 15.85
N ARG A 15 2.13 -9.12 14.93
CA ARG A 15 1.68 -10.49 15.23
C ARG A 15 2.53 -11.47 14.46
N LYS A 16 2.75 -12.65 14.99
CA LYS A 16 3.47 -13.74 14.32
C LYS A 16 2.67 -15.03 14.32
N SER A 17 2.88 -15.82 13.27
CA SER A 17 2.24 -17.12 13.08
C SER A 17 3.22 -18.12 12.48
N LYS A 18 2.98 -19.42 12.71
CA LYS A 18 3.72 -20.51 12.05
C LYS A 18 2.93 -21.14 10.91
N ASP A 19 1.64 -20.89 10.83
CA ASP A 19 0.69 -21.56 9.94
C ASP A 19 -0.28 -20.60 9.22
N LEU A 20 -0.15 -19.28 9.47
CA LEU A 20 -1.03 -18.20 9.00
C LEU A 20 -2.49 -18.31 9.48
N ILE A 21 -2.77 -19.18 10.44
CA ILE A 21 -4.11 -19.42 11.02
C ILE A 21 -4.12 -18.91 12.46
N GLU A 22 -3.19 -19.40 13.29
CA GLU A 22 -3.06 -18.98 14.68
C GLU A 22 -2.01 -17.88 14.81
N TRP A 23 -2.43 -16.72 15.32
CA TRP A 23 -1.58 -15.53 15.41
C TRP A 23 -1.30 -15.16 16.87
N GLN A 24 -0.04 -15.07 17.21
CA GLN A 24 0.43 -14.61 18.51
C GLN A 24 0.69 -13.11 18.50
N TRP A 25 0.22 -12.44 19.52
CA TRP A 25 0.54 -11.04 19.76
C TRP A 25 2.02 -10.88 20.14
N VAL A 26 2.71 -9.93 19.52
CA VAL A 26 4.11 -9.57 19.83
C VAL A 26 4.16 -8.20 20.50
N GLY A 27 3.56 -7.18 19.92
CA GLY A 27 3.59 -5.81 20.41
C GLY A 27 3.10 -4.80 19.37
N HIS A 28 3.50 -3.56 19.56
CA HIS A 28 3.35 -2.48 18.61
C HIS A 28 4.72 -2.05 18.08
N ALA A 29 4.77 -1.59 16.84
CA ALA A 29 5.98 -0.98 16.28
C ALA A 29 6.32 0.33 16.99
N PHE A 30 5.29 1.11 17.37
CA PHE A 30 5.44 2.38 18.08
C PHE A 30 4.47 2.43 19.27
N GLU A 31 4.89 3.02 20.37
CA GLU A 31 4.01 3.29 21.52
C GLU A 31 3.06 4.46 21.22
N GLN A 32 3.53 5.42 20.42
CA GLN A 32 2.78 6.61 19.99
C GLN A 32 3.04 6.85 18.50
N ILE A 33 2.17 7.61 17.86
CA ILE A 33 2.41 8.06 16.49
C ILE A 33 3.69 8.89 16.47
N PRO A 34 4.65 8.64 15.54
CA PRO A 34 5.84 9.45 15.39
C PRO A 34 5.52 10.95 15.30
N GLU A 35 6.31 11.77 16.01
CA GLU A 35 6.00 13.18 16.25
C GLU A 35 5.82 13.96 14.93
N GLU A 36 6.71 13.76 13.95
CA GLU A 36 6.64 14.44 12.67
C GLU A 36 5.35 14.09 11.90
N ALA A 37 5.00 12.81 11.86
CA ALA A 37 3.78 12.33 11.22
C ALA A 37 2.53 12.90 11.90
N PHE A 38 2.51 12.94 13.23
CA PHE A 38 1.41 13.52 13.99
C PHE A 38 1.30 15.03 13.77
N ALA A 39 2.40 15.75 13.83
CA ALA A 39 2.43 17.20 13.65
C ALA A 39 1.93 17.62 12.25
N TRP A 40 2.26 16.83 11.21
CA TRP A 40 1.82 17.11 9.84
C TRP A 40 0.35 16.76 9.60
N THR A 41 -0.13 15.63 10.13
CA THR A 41 -1.42 15.08 9.75
C THR A 41 -2.52 15.25 10.80
N GLY A 42 -2.16 15.34 12.08
CA GLY A 42 -3.12 15.20 13.18
C GLY A 42 -3.81 13.82 13.22
N ALA A 43 -3.14 12.80 12.70
CA ALA A 43 -3.67 11.44 12.62
C ALA A 43 -3.98 10.87 14.02
N LYS A 44 -4.99 9.98 14.09
CA LYS A 44 -5.36 9.28 15.33
C LYS A 44 -4.79 7.87 15.42
N GLY A 45 -4.10 7.42 14.38
CA GLY A 45 -3.46 6.10 14.27
C GLY A 45 -2.66 6.02 12.98
N LEU A 46 -1.82 4.99 12.88
CA LEU A 46 -1.04 4.67 11.68
C LEU A 46 -1.77 3.63 10.84
N TRP A 47 -1.60 3.74 9.52
CA TRP A 47 -2.29 2.92 8.52
C TRP A 47 -1.32 2.19 7.62
N ALA A 48 -1.80 1.12 7.00
CA ALA A 48 -1.23 0.43 5.84
C ALA A 48 0.29 0.24 5.90
N PRO A 49 0.82 -0.48 6.90
CA PRO A 49 2.25 -0.72 6.98
C PRO A 49 2.71 -1.71 5.91
N ASP A 50 3.94 -1.50 5.42
CA ASP A 50 4.69 -2.49 4.65
C ASP A 50 6.06 -2.72 5.26
N VAL A 51 6.52 -3.98 5.28
CA VAL A 51 7.83 -4.35 5.84
C VAL A 51 8.66 -5.04 4.79
N THR A 52 9.87 -4.55 4.61
CA THR A 52 10.84 -5.16 3.72
C THR A 52 12.20 -5.27 4.40
N LYS A 53 13.12 -6.01 3.79
CA LYS A 53 14.50 -6.16 4.25
C LYS A 53 15.47 -5.89 3.13
N TYR A 54 16.42 -4.97 3.35
CA TYR A 54 17.60 -4.85 2.50
C TYR A 54 18.87 -4.98 3.34
N GLY A 55 19.80 -5.79 2.85
CA GLY A 55 20.97 -6.15 3.64
C GLY A 55 20.56 -6.83 4.95
N ASP A 56 21.05 -6.34 6.06
CA ASP A 56 20.75 -6.87 7.39
C ASP A 56 19.65 -6.10 8.13
N THR A 57 19.17 -4.99 7.56
CA THR A 57 18.20 -4.07 8.20
C THR A 57 16.78 -4.31 7.69
N TYR A 58 15.81 -4.34 8.60
CA TYR A 58 14.40 -4.29 8.28
C TYR A 58 13.92 -2.84 8.23
N TYR A 59 13.07 -2.56 7.25
CA TYR A 59 12.44 -1.27 7.01
C TYR A 59 10.93 -1.42 7.10
N LEU A 60 10.31 -0.66 7.99
CA LEU A 60 8.86 -0.57 8.17
C LEU A 60 8.39 0.78 7.62
N TYR A 61 7.69 0.74 6.52
CA TYR A 61 7.00 1.91 5.97
C TYR A 61 5.60 1.99 6.58
N TYR A 62 5.17 3.20 6.91
CA TYR A 62 3.88 3.44 7.54
C TYR A 62 3.24 4.70 6.99
N ALA A 63 1.91 4.76 7.04
CA ALA A 63 1.18 5.95 6.65
C ALA A 63 0.46 6.59 7.85
N ALA A 64 0.39 7.91 7.84
CA ALA A 64 -0.44 8.70 8.74
C ALA A 64 -1.31 9.65 7.92
N SER A 65 -2.60 9.75 8.22
CA SER A 65 -3.54 10.60 7.49
C SER A 65 -4.82 10.85 8.30
N GLN A 66 -5.74 11.60 7.70
CA GLN A 66 -7.13 11.76 8.14
C GLN A 66 -8.06 11.24 7.05
N PHE A 67 -9.10 10.51 7.44
CA PHE A 67 -10.09 9.97 6.51
C PHE A 67 -10.72 11.08 5.64
N GLY A 68 -10.77 10.86 4.32
CA GLY A 68 -11.32 11.82 3.35
C GLY A 68 -10.41 13.00 2.98
N LYS A 69 -9.15 12.99 3.44
CA LYS A 69 -8.15 14.00 3.09
C LYS A 69 -6.90 13.35 2.52
N ASN A 70 -6.12 14.13 1.77
CA ASN A 70 -4.74 13.80 1.41
C ASN A 70 -3.71 14.69 2.12
N GLN A 71 -4.03 15.15 3.32
CA GLN A 71 -3.06 15.66 4.30
C GLN A 71 -2.39 14.45 4.92
N SER A 72 -1.37 13.92 4.23
CA SER A 72 -0.88 12.58 4.47
C SER A 72 0.63 12.53 4.54
N PHE A 73 1.15 11.45 5.15
CA PHE A 73 2.55 11.27 5.44
C PHE A 73 2.91 9.80 5.35
N ILE A 74 3.91 9.47 4.56
CA ILE A 74 4.57 8.17 4.59
C ILE A 74 5.89 8.36 5.32
N GLY A 75 6.10 7.60 6.38
CA GLY A 75 7.34 7.52 7.12
C GLY A 75 8.00 6.17 7.01
N VAL A 76 9.25 6.08 7.44
CA VAL A 76 9.99 4.83 7.52
C VAL A 76 10.64 4.68 8.89
N ALA A 77 10.64 3.46 9.42
CA ALA A 77 11.39 3.07 10.60
C ALA A 77 12.30 1.88 10.28
N THR A 78 13.37 1.73 11.04
CA THR A 78 14.36 0.66 10.87
C THR A 78 14.50 -0.19 12.12
N SER A 79 14.88 -1.47 11.93
CA SER A 79 15.22 -2.40 12.99
C SER A 79 16.19 -3.47 12.51
N ASP A 80 17.01 -4.00 13.42
CA ASP A 80 17.83 -5.19 13.17
C ASP A 80 17.01 -6.49 13.29
N HIS A 81 15.81 -6.41 13.87
CA HIS A 81 14.91 -7.54 14.06
C HIS A 81 13.49 -7.22 13.59
N ILE A 82 12.84 -8.19 12.92
CA ILE A 82 11.48 -8.00 12.39
C ILE A 82 10.42 -7.71 13.48
N GLU A 83 10.64 -8.15 14.69
CA GLU A 83 9.78 -7.87 15.84
C GLU A 83 10.08 -6.49 16.50
N GLY A 84 11.13 -5.79 16.05
CA GLY A 84 11.59 -4.54 16.63
C GLY A 84 12.72 -4.73 17.65
N PRO A 85 13.10 -3.69 18.40
CA PRO A 85 12.46 -2.37 18.43
C PRO A 85 12.62 -1.59 17.12
N TRP A 86 11.59 -0.84 16.76
CA TRP A 86 11.58 0.00 15.57
C TRP A 86 12.00 1.43 15.89
N ILE A 87 12.93 1.96 15.13
CA ILE A 87 13.44 3.33 15.29
C ILE A 87 12.96 4.17 14.11
N ASP A 88 12.12 5.16 14.39
CA ASP A 88 11.61 6.07 13.38
C ASP A 88 12.74 6.86 12.73
N GLN A 89 12.74 6.92 11.39
CA GLN A 89 13.68 7.66 10.55
C GLN A 89 13.03 8.88 9.88
N GLY A 90 11.73 9.13 10.20
CA GLY A 90 10.97 10.28 9.71
C GLY A 90 10.44 10.13 8.29
N GLU A 91 10.23 11.27 7.65
CA GLU A 91 9.57 11.42 6.36
C GLU A 91 10.26 10.67 5.21
N VAL A 92 9.44 9.96 4.43
CA VAL A 92 9.76 9.46 3.09
C VAL A 92 9.11 10.35 2.04
N PHE A 93 7.81 10.60 2.19
CA PHE A 93 7.03 11.47 1.31
C PHE A 93 5.79 11.97 2.04
N LYS A 94 5.36 13.20 1.77
CA LYS A 94 4.11 13.75 2.32
C LYS A 94 3.36 14.55 1.28
N THR A 95 2.06 14.70 1.51
CA THR A 95 1.15 15.49 0.68
C THR A 95 0.37 16.48 1.52
N GLU A 96 0.06 17.65 0.93
CA GLU A 96 -0.75 18.70 1.53
C GLU A 96 -2.13 18.73 0.89
N HIS A 97 -3.16 18.67 1.73
CA HIS A 97 -4.55 18.65 1.27
C HIS A 97 -4.89 19.86 0.40
N VAL A 98 -5.61 19.60 -0.72
CA VAL A 98 -6.02 20.59 -1.73
C VAL A 98 -4.88 21.08 -2.64
N LYS A 99 -3.61 20.97 -2.23
CA LYS A 99 -2.47 21.41 -3.05
C LYS A 99 -1.94 20.30 -3.93
N ASP A 100 -1.76 19.12 -3.35
CA ASP A 100 -1.14 18.00 -4.03
C ASP A 100 -2.17 17.08 -4.68
N THR A 101 -1.80 16.50 -5.81
CA THR A 101 -2.64 15.55 -6.54
C THR A 101 -2.59 14.14 -5.93
N PRO A 102 -1.41 13.58 -5.56
CA PRO A 102 -1.34 12.26 -4.93
C PRO A 102 -1.83 12.27 -3.49
N ASN A 103 -1.94 11.08 -2.93
CA ASN A 103 -2.19 10.85 -1.51
C ASN A 103 -1.07 9.99 -0.95
N ALA A 104 -0.26 10.52 -0.04
CA ALA A 104 0.90 9.85 0.54
C ALA A 104 0.47 8.82 1.60
N ILE A 105 -0.22 7.75 1.17
CA ILE A 105 -0.57 6.59 1.99
C ILE A 105 -0.43 5.29 1.20
N ASP A 106 -0.63 4.15 1.85
CA ASP A 106 -0.61 2.81 1.29
C ASP A 106 0.74 2.45 0.62
N PRO A 107 1.89 2.66 1.29
CA PRO A 107 3.16 2.28 0.70
C PRO A 107 3.31 0.76 0.62
N ASN A 108 3.90 0.28 -0.49
CA ASN A 108 4.43 -1.06 -0.62
C ASN A 108 5.80 -1.01 -1.30
N ILE A 109 6.77 -1.74 -0.78
CA ILE A 109 8.11 -1.81 -1.33
C ILE A 109 8.28 -3.08 -2.12
N THR A 110 8.77 -2.93 -3.33
CA THR A 110 9.12 -4.02 -4.23
C THR A 110 10.51 -3.81 -4.83
N PHE A 111 11.02 -4.83 -5.50
CA PHE A 111 12.34 -4.76 -6.13
C PHE A 111 12.21 -5.05 -7.63
N ASP A 112 13.00 -4.32 -8.42
CA ASP A 112 13.16 -4.68 -9.83
C ASP A 112 14.10 -5.88 -10.02
N GLU A 113 14.37 -6.26 -11.29
CA GLU A 113 15.26 -7.38 -11.62
C GLU A 113 16.71 -7.12 -11.21
N GLU A 114 17.12 -5.88 -11.13
CA GLU A 114 18.45 -5.43 -10.71
C GLU A 114 18.60 -5.36 -9.19
N GLY A 115 17.49 -5.48 -8.46
CA GLY A 115 17.44 -5.41 -7.01
C GLY A 115 17.29 -3.99 -6.47
N THR A 116 16.95 -3.01 -7.31
CA THR A 116 16.64 -1.65 -6.90
C THR A 116 15.30 -1.62 -6.18
N PRO A 117 15.21 -1.04 -4.99
CA PRO A 117 13.94 -0.90 -4.28
C PRO A 117 13.09 0.22 -4.85
N TRP A 118 11.79 -0.05 -4.96
CA TRP A 118 10.79 0.87 -5.44
C TRP A 118 9.61 0.92 -4.47
N MET A 119 9.08 2.11 -4.22
CA MET A 119 7.84 2.32 -3.47
C MET A 119 6.69 2.58 -4.44
N VAL A 120 5.67 1.72 -4.38
CA VAL A 120 4.36 2.02 -4.94
C VAL A 120 3.44 2.51 -3.83
N TYR A 121 2.67 3.57 -4.09
CA TYR A 121 1.83 4.20 -3.08
C TYR A 121 0.65 4.93 -3.71
N GLY A 122 -0.32 5.33 -2.90
CA GLY A 122 -1.42 6.19 -3.31
C GLY A 122 -2.79 5.58 -3.03
N SER A 123 -3.77 6.46 -2.91
CA SER A 123 -5.15 6.14 -2.59
C SER A 123 -6.07 7.25 -3.05
N PHE A 124 -7.08 6.92 -3.85
CA PHE A 124 -8.04 7.89 -4.40
C PHE A 124 -7.35 9.07 -5.12
N PHE A 125 -7.86 10.28 -4.99
CA PHE A 125 -7.29 11.53 -5.49
C PHE A 125 -6.63 11.38 -6.88
N GLY A 126 -5.29 11.41 -6.95
CA GLY A 126 -4.53 11.30 -8.20
C GLY A 126 -4.32 9.88 -8.72
N GLY A 127 -4.51 8.86 -7.89
CA GLY A 127 -4.27 7.46 -8.22
C GLY A 127 -3.02 6.88 -7.55
N ILE A 128 -2.38 5.94 -8.23
CA ILE A 128 -1.24 5.13 -7.74
C ILE A 128 0.03 5.56 -8.43
N TYR A 129 1.06 5.83 -7.64
CA TYR A 129 2.35 6.33 -8.06
C TYR A 129 3.48 5.36 -7.71
N LEU A 130 4.58 5.46 -8.43
CA LEU A 130 5.79 4.66 -8.25
C LEU A 130 7.00 5.57 -8.17
N SER A 131 7.83 5.38 -7.15
CA SER A 131 9.09 6.13 -6.94
C SER A 131 10.22 5.18 -6.56
N GLU A 132 11.43 5.47 -7.02
CA GLU A 132 12.63 4.74 -6.61
C GLU A 132 13.02 5.10 -5.18
N ILE A 133 13.51 4.12 -4.42
CA ILE A 133 14.01 4.27 -3.06
C ILE A 133 15.54 4.18 -3.07
N ASP A 134 16.19 5.06 -2.34
CA ASP A 134 17.61 4.95 -2.01
C ASP A 134 17.77 3.83 -0.94
N PRO A 135 18.43 2.71 -1.26
CA PRO A 135 18.57 1.60 -0.32
C PRO A 135 19.44 1.93 0.90
N THR A 136 20.19 3.02 0.87
CA THR A 136 21.04 3.44 2.01
C THR A 136 20.26 4.19 3.07
N THR A 137 19.20 4.86 2.69
CA THR A 137 18.39 5.70 3.59
C THR A 137 16.96 5.15 3.79
N GLY A 138 16.47 4.33 2.87
CA GLY A 138 15.07 3.90 2.83
C GLY A 138 14.10 5.01 2.42
N LYS A 139 14.60 6.14 1.90
CA LYS A 139 13.81 7.30 1.47
C LYS A 139 13.79 7.41 -0.05
N LEU A 140 13.01 8.34 -0.60
CA LEU A 140 12.98 8.56 -2.05
C LEU A 140 14.39 8.89 -2.58
N ALA A 141 14.78 8.23 -3.68
CA ALA A 141 16.03 8.53 -4.39
C ALA A 141 15.99 9.92 -5.04
N GLU A 142 14.81 10.30 -5.55
CA GLU A 142 14.54 11.64 -6.09
C GLU A 142 13.28 12.22 -5.46
N GLN A 143 13.31 13.52 -5.15
CA GLN A 143 12.15 14.22 -4.60
C GLN A 143 11.03 14.34 -5.66
N GLY A 144 9.80 14.18 -5.25
CA GLY A 144 8.62 14.32 -6.09
C GLY A 144 7.62 13.19 -5.94
N GLU A 145 6.52 13.29 -6.66
CA GLU A 145 5.42 12.32 -6.59
C GLU A 145 5.71 11.01 -7.35
N GLY A 146 6.77 10.97 -8.13
CA GLY A 146 7.09 9.81 -8.96
C GLY A 146 6.20 9.65 -10.19
N LYS A 147 6.12 8.43 -10.71
CA LYS A 147 5.40 8.11 -11.94
C LYS A 147 4.01 7.57 -11.64
N LEU A 148 2.98 8.17 -12.23
CA LEU A 148 1.61 7.65 -12.22
C LEU A 148 1.53 6.33 -13.00
N ILE A 149 1.06 5.25 -12.34
CA ILE A 149 0.98 3.90 -12.94
C ILE A 149 -0.44 3.33 -13.00
N ALA A 150 -1.36 3.82 -12.15
CA ALA A 150 -2.78 3.47 -12.21
C ALA A 150 -3.66 4.60 -11.68
N ARG A 151 -4.85 4.76 -12.24
CA ARG A 151 -5.85 5.73 -11.75
C ARG A 151 -7.25 5.37 -12.21
N ARG A 152 -8.24 5.96 -11.55
CA ARG A 152 -9.65 5.88 -11.95
C ARG A 152 -10.26 7.28 -12.07
N PRO A 153 -11.31 7.45 -12.89
CA PRO A 153 -11.96 8.76 -13.06
C PRO A 153 -12.80 9.14 -11.82
N HIS A 154 -13.03 10.44 -11.67
CA HIS A 154 -13.89 10.96 -10.61
C HIS A 154 -15.34 10.50 -10.69
N SER A 155 -15.82 10.03 -11.86
CA SER A 155 -17.16 9.43 -11.99
C SER A 155 -17.38 8.18 -11.13
N VAL A 156 -16.30 7.56 -10.66
CA VAL A 156 -16.27 6.47 -9.69
C VAL A 156 -15.42 6.85 -8.47
N GLU A 157 -15.47 8.14 -8.07
CA GLU A 157 -14.79 8.71 -6.91
C GLU A 157 -13.26 8.56 -6.93
N ALA A 158 -12.66 8.29 -8.10
CA ALA A 158 -11.25 7.91 -8.24
C ALA A 158 -10.85 6.72 -7.34
N ALA A 159 -11.80 5.85 -7.00
CA ALA A 159 -11.68 4.82 -5.96
C ALA A 159 -10.72 3.69 -6.37
N VAL A 160 -9.43 3.94 -6.23
CA VAL A 160 -8.31 3.00 -6.37
C VAL A 160 -7.33 3.24 -5.25
N GLU A 161 -6.90 2.18 -4.54
CA GLU A 161 -5.96 2.26 -3.42
C GLU A 161 -5.29 0.92 -3.13
N GLY A 162 -4.51 0.83 -2.03
CA GLY A 162 -3.90 -0.40 -1.56
C GLY A 162 -3.03 -1.09 -2.62
N PRO A 163 -2.10 -0.38 -3.28
CA PRO A 163 -1.29 -0.98 -4.32
C PRO A 163 -0.29 -1.99 -3.76
N TYR A 164 -0.03 -3.05 -4.51
CA TYR A 164 0.98 -4.04 -4.19
C TYR A 164 1.61 -4.56 -5.49
N ILE A 165 2.94 -4.50 -5.62
CA ILE A 165 3.63 -5.01 -6.81
C ILE A 165 4.40 -6.28 -6.46
N VAL A 166 4.25 -7.30 -7.32
CA VAL A 166 5.01 -8.56 -7.25
C VAL A 166 5.73 -8.80 -8.56
N PHE A 167 7.03 -9.08 -8.50
CA PHE A 167 7.78 -9.58 -9.63
C PHE A 167 7.69 -11.12 -9.71
N HIS A 168 7.32 -11.63 -10.88
CA HIS A 168 7.26 -13.06 -11.17
C HIS A 168 8.52 -13.48 -11.94
N PRO A 169 9.48 -14.19 -11.30
CA PRO A 169 10.82 -14.39 -11.88
C PRO A 169 10.84 -15.31 -13.12
N ILE A 170 9.89 -16.26 -13.21
CA ILE A 170 9.83 -17.17 -14.38
C ILE A 170 9.20 -16.45 -15.59
N LEU A 171 8.13 -15.70 -15.38
CA LEU A 171 7.43 -14.97 -16.46
C LEU A 171 8.09 -13.63 -16.77
N LYS A 172 9.00 -13.17 -15.92
CA LYS A 172 9.66 -11.85 -16.01
C LYS A 172 8.65 -10.72 -16.22
N LYS A 173 7.65 -10.69 -15.32
CA LYS A 173 6.55 -9.73 -15.32
C LYS A 173 6.34 -9.17 -13.92
N TYR A 174 5.99 -7.90 -13.88
CA TYR A 174 5.51 -7.24 -12.67
C TYR A 174 3.99 -7.28 -12.66
N TYR A 175 3.40 -7.69 -11.53
CA TYR A 175 1.96 -7.73 -11.32
C TYR A 175 1.60 -6.66 -10.29
N LEU A 176 0.83 -5.67 -10.73
CA LEU A 176 0.26 -4.63 -9.88
C LEU A 176 -1.12 -5.07 -9.41
N PHE A 177 -1.26 -5.29 -8.11
CA PHE A 177 -2.55 -5.44 -7.45
C PHE A 177 -2.99 -4.08 -6.93
N VAL A 178 -4.26 -3.77 -7.07
CA VAL A 178 -4.91 -2.57 -6.52
C VAL A 178 -6.29 -2.93 -6.01
N SER A 179 -6.80 -2.14 -5.08
CA SER A 179 -8.15 -2.30 -4.58
C SER A 179 -9.05 -1.20 -5.13
N TYR A 180 -10.24 -1.58 -5.57
CA TYR A 180 -11.25 -0.70 -6.13
C TYR A 180 -12.46 -0.59 -5.22
N ASP A 181 -13.17 0.53 -5.34
CA ASP A 181 -14.47 0.81 -4.75
C ASP A 181 -14.45 0.98 -3.22
N SER A 182 -15.54 0.79 -2.52
CA SER A 182 -15.68 1.13 -1.10
C SER A 182 -15.30 -0.02 -0.18
N LEU A 183 -14.34 0.21 0.71
CA LEU A 183 -13.94 -0.75 1.76
C LEU A 183 -15.11 -1.15 2.70
N PHE A 184 -16.20 -0.39 2.71
CA PHE A 184 -17.38 -0.68 3.54
C PHE A 184 -18.42 -1.56 2.83
N ARG A 185 -18.31 -1.77 1.50
CA ARG A 185 -19.38 -2.39 0.73
C ARG A 185 -18.90 -3.36 -0.36
N ASP A 186 -18.20 -2.83 -1.35
CA ASP A 186 -17.91 -3.48 -2.63
C ASP A 186 -16.43 -3.51 -2.97
N TYR A 187 -15.59 -3.31 -1.97
CA TYR A 187 -14.14 -3.39 -2.09
C TYR A 187 -13.71 -4.68 -2.79
N ASN A 188 -12.81 -4.57 -3.74
CA ASN A 188 -12.39 -5.71 -4.54
C ASN A 188 -10.96 -5.53 -5.05
N ILE A 189 -10.27 -6.65 -5.27
CA ILE A 189 -8.89 -6.67 -5.76
C ILE A 189 -8.89 -6.80 -7.27
N ARG A 190 -8.13 -5.94 -7.92
CA ARG A 190 -7.84 -5.97 -9.35
C ARG A 190 -6.36 -6.19 -9.59
N VAL A 191 -6.02 -6.81 -10.74
CA VAL A 191 -4.63 -7.03 -11.15
C VAL A 191 -4.41 -6.58 -12.59
N ALA A 192 -3.22 -6.02 -12.81
CA ALA A 192 -2.66 -5.74 -14.12
C ALA A 192 -1.18 -6.15 -14.14
N ARG A 193 -0.56 -6.25 -15.31
CA ARG A 193 0.84 -6.66 -15.44
C ARG A 193 1.62 -5.76 -16.39
N ALA A 194 2.93 -5.73 -16.21
CA ALA A 194 3.86 -4.99 -17.06
C ALA A 194 5.16 -5.79 -17.29
N ASP A 195 5.88 -5.43 -18.35
CA ASP A 195 7.22 -5.95 -18.63
C ASP A 195 8.30 -5.25 -17.80
N ARG A 196 8.05 -4.02 -17.40
CA ARG A 196 8.94 -3.18 -16.60
C ARG A 196 8.19 -2.71 -15.37
N ILE A 197 8.91 -2.46 -14.27
CA ILE A 197 8.33 -1.99 -13.02
C ILE A 197 7.59 -0.66 -13.18
N GLU A 198 8.10 0.21 -14.03
CA GLU A 198 7.49 1.51 -14.33
C GLU A 198 6.25 1.40 -15.26
N GLY A 199 5.86 0.19 -15.66
CA GLY A 199 4.74 -0.04 -16.58
C GLY A 199 5.09 0.14 -18.07
N PRO A 200 4.08 0.35 -18.94
CA PRO A 200 2.67 0.47 -18.59
C PRO A 200 2.07 -0.82 -18.05
N TYR A 201 1.22 -0.71 -17.02
CA TYR A 201 0.47 -1.84 -16.51
C TYR A 201 -0.78 -2.06 -17.34
N LEU A 202 -0.94 -3.27 -17.87
CA LEU A 202 -2.04 -3.67 -18.74
C LEU A 202 -2.91 -4.73 -18.04
N ASP A 203 -4.21 -4.58 -18.13
CA ASP A 203 -5.14 -5.63 -17.69
C ASP A 203 -5.21 -6.79 -18.70
N PHE A 204 -6.08 -7.76 -18.45
CA PHE A 204 -6.27 -8.93 -19.32
C PHE A 204 -6.70 -8.57 -20.75
N ASN A 205 -7.43 -7.47 -20.93
CA ASN A 205 -7.91 -6.99 -22.23
C ASN A 205 -6.91 -6.08 -22.94
N GLY A 206 -5.76 -5.81 -22.34
CA GLY A 206 -4.75 -4.89 -22.86
C GLY A 206 -5.03 -3.42 -22.54
N ASN A 207 -5.94 -3.13 -21.63
CA ASN A 207 -6.25 -1.77 -21.20
C ASN A 207 -5.17 -1.26 -20.25
N VAL A 208 -4.67 -0.05 -20.53
CA VAL A 208 -3.69 0.60 -19.66
C VAL A 208 -4.38 1.13 -18.39
N MET A 209 -3.82 0.84 -17.22
CA MET A 209 -4.40 1.20 -15.90
C MET A 209 -4.51 2.73 -15.67
N THR A 210 -3.87 3.55 -16.48
CA THR A 210 -3.99 5.01 -16.43
C THR A 210 -4.98 5.59 -17.44
N ASN A 211 -5.58 4.77 -18.32
CA ASN A 211 -6.49 5.24 -19.34
C ASN A 211 -7.90 5.52 -18.76
N LEU A 212 -8.31 6.80 -18.81
CA LEU A 212 -9.63 7.24 -18.31
C LEU A 212 -10.75 7.20 -19.38
N GLU A 213 -10.42 6.87 -20.64
CA GLU A 213 -11.41 6.79 -21.73
C GLU A 213 -12.18 5.45 -21.73
N ILE A 214 -11.68 4.47 -20.98
CA ILE A 214 -12.28 3.16 -20.84
C ILE A 214 -13.29 3.17 -19.69
N ASN A 215 -14.32 2.31 -19.78
CA ASN A 215 -15.24 2.11 -18.67
C ASN A 215 -14.45 1.73 -17.40
N PRO A 216 -14.52 2.54 -16.33
CA PRO A 216 -13.71 2.34 -15.14
C PRO A 216 -13.98 1.02 -14.39
N ASN A 217 -15.11 0.37 -14.67
CA ASN A 217 -15.43 -0.94 -14.09
C ASN A 217 -14.84 -2.11 -14.88
N GLU A 218 -14.35 -1.86 -16.09
CA GLU A 218 -13.74 -2.86 -16.97
C GLU A 218 -12.22 -2.87 -16.90
N THR A 219 -11.58 -1.80 -16.37
CA THR A 219 -10.13 -1.71 -16.24
C THR A 219 -9.63 -2.51 -15.04
N GLY A 220 -8.59 -3.30 -15.25
CA GLY A 220 -8.04 -4.20 -14.25
C GLY A 220 -8.85 -5.50 -14.09
N MET A 221 -8.18 -6.65 -14.12
CA MET A 221 -8.83 -7.94 -13.94
C MET A 221 -9.21 -8.15 -12.48
N LYS A 222 -10.51 -8.33 -12.19
CA LYS A 222 -10.98 -8.65 -10.83
C LYS A 222 -10.55 -10.07 -10.45
N VAL A 223 -9.79 -10.20 -9.36
CA VAL A 223 -9.31 -11.49 -8.83
C VAL A 223 -10.01 -11.88 -7.53
N LEU A 224 -10.51 -10.90 -6.76
CA LEU A 224 -11.25 -11.16 -5.54
C LEU A 224 -12.28 -10.04 -5.30
N GLY A 225 -13.45 -10.40 -4.86
CA GLY A 225 -14.52 -9.47 -4.51
C GLY A 225 -15.45 -10.06 -3.46
N GLY A 226 -16.42 -9.28 -2.98
CA GLY A 226 -17.43 -9.72 -2.04
C GLY A 226 -18.24 -10.90 -2.58
N TYR A 227 -18.47 -11.90 -1.75
CA TYR A 227 -19.22 -13.09 -2.10
C TYR A 227 -19.99 -13.64 -0.91
N LYS A 228 -21.26 -14.00 -1.14
CA LYS A 228 -22.11 -14.69 -0.15
C LYS A 228 -22.53 -16.04 -0.68
N PHE A 229 -22.49 -17.04 0.18
CA PHE A 229 -22.96 -18.39 -0.11
C PHE A 229 -24.38 -18.59 0.45
N GLY A 230 -25.42 -18.39 -0.37
CA GLY A 230 -26.80 -18.58 0.05
C GLY A 230 -27.18 -17.71 1.24
N GLN A 231 -27.54 -18.33 2.37
CA GLN A 231 -27.89 -17.67 3.63
C GLN A 231 -26.71 -17.46 4.58
N SER A 232 -25.51 -17.98 4.22
CA SER A 232 -24.33 -17.88 5.08
C SER A 232 -23.64 -16.52 4.92
N GLU A 233 -22.83 -16.18 5.91
CA GLU A 233 -21.86 -15.11 5.81
C GLU A 233 -20.83 -15.46 4.72
N GLY A 234 -20.36 -14.46 4.01
CA GLY A 234 -19.33 -14.59 2.99
C GLY A 234 -18.25 -13.54 3.18
N TRP A 235 -17.50 -13.28 2.13
CA TRP A 235 -16.53 -12.22 2.09
C TRP A 235 -17.19 -10.88 1.80
N ILE A 236 -16.95 -9.90 2.65
CA ILE A 236 -17.42 -8.52 2.45
C ILE A 236 -16.21 -7.63 2.28
N GLY A 237 -16.10 -6.97 1.11
CA GLY A 237 -15.09 -5.99 0.83
C GLY A 237 -13.63 -6.50 0.98
N PRO A 238 -13.25 -7.63 0.38
CA PRO A 238 -11.85 -8.07 0.40
C PRO A 238 -11.01 -7.13 -0.46
N GLY A 239 -9.93 -6.61 0.13
CA GLY A 239 -9.03 -5.69 -0.54
C GLY A 239 -7.75 -5.44 0.25
N HIS A 240 -6.91 -4.54 -0.25
CA HIS A 240 -5.61 -4.17 0.33
C HIS A 240 -4.79 -5.42 0.66
N ASN A 241 -4.50 -6.21 -0.36
CA ASN A 241 -3.80 -7.48 -0.23
C ASN A 241 -2.30 -7.31 -0.06
N SER A 242 -1.70 -8.29 0.57
CA SER A 242 -0.26 -8.61 0.45
C SER A 242 -0.09 -9.97 -0.22
N VAL A 243 1.11 -10.26 -0.69
CA VAL A 243 1.45 -11.54 -1.32
C VAL A 243 2.62 -12.16 -0.60
N LEU A 244 2.39 -13.36 -0.04
CA LEU A 244 3.44 -14.17 0.53
C LEU A 244 4.00 -15.11 -0.53
N LYS A 245 5.31 -15.13 -0.69
CA LYS A 245 6.01 -16.12 -1.51
C LYS A 245 6.31 -17.32 -0.63
N ASP A 246 5.72 -18.46 -0.96
CA ASP A 246 5.93 -19.74 -0.29
C ASP A 246 6.70 -20.69 -1.23
N GLY A 247 8.02 -20.80 -1.03
CA GLY A 247 8.92 -21.68 -1.79
C GLY A 247 9.45 -21.10 -3.09
#